data_118097e6571550dc0283d5e32aecee16
#
_entry.id   118097e6571550dc0283d5e32aecee16
#
_cell.length_a   1.000
_cell.length_b   1.000
_cell.length_c   1.000
_cell.angle_alpha   90.00
_cell.angle_beta   90.00
_cell.angle_gamma   90.00
#
_symmetry.space_group_name_H-M   'P 1'
#
loop_
_entity.id
_entity.type
_entity.pdbx_description
1 polymer ?
#
loop_
_entity_poly.entity_id
_entity_poly.type
_entity_poly.pdbx_seq_one_letter_code
_entity_poly.pdbx_strand_id
1 'polypeptide(L)'
;MTCDTGRPYPDPDPQTPQGHDACPKSHIGAHAPHAGVDPMAESVLRALYPHSGMRRALLKSLGAQGLLAAVASLFPYRAAEAMLWDRTAPEHKHVRIAYLPIMCATPLIMAHAHGGFAREGLAVTLEKTTSWAIVRDRLAVGRLQVAHLLAPMPLTMSMGVGSPPVGVDCAALQNINGQAITLHLRHRNRRDPRTWKGMRFAIPFEYSIHNLLLRYYIAHYGLDPSRDVTLRVMPPPDMVANLRAGNIDGFLGPEPFNQRAVYDGFGYIHTLSLDIWDGHPCCSLSVRSDLVREAPGTFAAVTRALIAAAEFAHPAVNRPGMVATLASPRYLNQPATVVNQVLTGRFADGLGHVRDVPDRIDFAPYPYPAMAVWILSQLKRWGYVHRHLRYQDIARQVYLAADAARMLRAQGYAPPAARVPDFRIMGRTFDPARPRAYLASLADGRR
;
A
#
# COMPACT_ATOMS: atom_id res chain seq x y z
N MET A 1 -26.32 -53.70 -5.79
CA MET A 1 -26.90 -53.65 -7.13
C MET A 1 -26.08 -52.65 -7.91
N THR A 2 -24.98 -53.04 -8.53
CA THR A 2 -24.77 -53.63 -9.88
C THR A 2 -25.25 -52.69 -10.92
N CYS A 3 -24.43 -52.16 -11.67
CA CYS A 3 -23.72 -52.38 -12.93
C CYS A 3 -23.77 -51.08 -13.71
N ASP A 4 -22.87 -50.63 -14.42
CA ASP A 4 -21.72 -51.08 -15.23
C ASP A 4 -21.82 -50.41 -16.64
N THR A 5 -20.64 -50.24 -17.23
CA THR A 5 -20.30 -50.00 -18.64
C THR A 5 -20.50 -48.55 -19.16
N GLY A 6 -19.54 -47.78 -19.59
CA GLY A 6 -18.34 -48.14 -20.35
C GLY A 6 -18.54 -48.20 -21.85
N ARG A 7 -18.16 -47.14 -22.61
CA ARG A 7 -17.61 -47.23 -23.98
C ARG A 7 -16.92 -45.95 -24.45
N PRO A 8 -15.84 -46.09 -25.27
CA PRO A 8 -14.97 -45.05 -25.68
C PRO A 8 -15.34 -44.44 -27.03
N TYR A 9 -14.82 -43.23 -27.28
CA TYR A 9 -14.85 -42.56 -28.56
C TYR A 9 -13.82 -43.18 -29.55
N PRO A 10 -14.10 -43.28 -30.84
CA PRO A 10 -13.14 -43.66 -31.84
C PRO A 10 -12.46 -42.45 -32.50
N ASP A 11 -11.18 -42.62 -32.79
CA ASP A 11 -10.38 -41.78 -33.66
C ASP A 11 -10.83 -41.84 -35.12
N PRO A 12 -10.63 -40.79 -35.93
CA PRO A 12 -10.73 -40.89 -37.38
C PRO A 12 -9.32 -41.02 -38.02
N ASP A 13 -9.24 -41.98 -38.94
CA ASP A 13 -8.10 -42.32 -39.78
C ASP A 13 -8.03 -41.41 -41.03
N PRO A 14 -6.87 -41.27 -41.69
CA PRO A 14 -6.56 -40.24 -42.68
C PRO A 14 -6.72 -40.76 -44.13
N GLN A 15 -7.07 -39.85 -45.04
CA GLN A 15 -6.67 -39.98 -46.49
C GLN A 15 -6.87 -38.68 -47.27
N THR A 16 -5.77 -38.20 -47.91
CA THR A 16 -5.65 -37.18 -48.96
C THR A 16 -6.24 -37.63 -50.30
N PRO A 17 -6.46 -36.79 -51.36
CA PRO A 17 -5.40 -35.95 -51.97
C PRO A 17 -5.83 -34.59 -52.62
N GLN A 18 -4.82 -33.72 -52.73
CA GLN A 18 -4.45 -32.81 -53.86
C GLN A 18 -5.52 -31.98 -54.63
N GLY A 19 -5.34 -30.67 -54.62
CA GLY A 19 -5.83 -29.72 -55.61
C GLY A 19 -5.12 -28.36 -55.47
N HIS A 20 -4.27 -28.04 -56.44
CA HIS A 20 -3.60 -26.76 -56.59
C HIS A 20 -4.59 -25.66 -56.89
N ASP A 21 -4.46 -24.49 -56.20
CA ASP A 21 -4.63 -23.21 -56.86
C ASP A 21 -3.94 -22.10 -56.04
N ALA A 22 -3.21 -21.24 -56.77
CA ALA A 22 -2.36 -20.20 -56.28
C ALA A 22 -3.13 -18.97 -55.77
N CYS A 23 -2.80 -18.48 -54.60
CA CYS A 23 -3.24 -17.19 -54.12
C CYS A 23 -2.01 -16.26 -53.84
N PRO A 24 -2.07 -14.98 -54.19
CA PRO A 24 -0.90 -14.11 -54.28
C PRO A 24 -0.39 -13.72 -52.93
N LYS A 25 0.96 -13.66 -52.80
CA LYS A 25 1.71 -13.19 -51.64
C LYS A 25 1.42 -11.73 -51.36
N SER A 26 0.62 -11.45 -50.31
CA SER A 26 0.59 -10.14 -49.67
C SER A 26 1.79 -10.07 -48.67
N HIS A 27 2.75 -9.22 -48.96
CA HIS A 27 3.81 -8.85 -48.04
C HIS A 27 3.18 -8.10 -46.85
N ILE A 28 2.99 -8.77 -45.71
CA ILE A 28 2.78 -8.12 -44.43
C ILE A 28 4.16 -7.80 -43.87
N GLY A 29 4.57 -6.57 -44.07
CA GLY A 29 5.76 -6.02 -43.42
C GLY A 29 5.59 -6.10 -41.91
N ALA A 30 6.58 -6.67 -41.23
CA ALA A 30 6.69 -6.65 -39.79
C ALA A 30 6.77 -5.20 -39.32
N HIS A 31 5.67 -4.66 -38.83
CA HIS A 31 5.67 -3.40 -38.08
C HIS A 31 6.25 -3.67 -36.70
N ALA A 32 7.43 -3.12 -36.45
CA ALA A 32 7.95 -2.94 -35.11
C ALA A 32 6.91 -2.20 -34.26
N PRO A 33 6.76 -2.52 -32.96
CA PRO A 33 5.81 -1.81 -32.10
C PRO A 33 6.24 -0.36 -31.98
N HIS A 34 5.51 0.54 -32.61
CA HIS A 34 5.63 1.96 -32.38
C HIS A 34 5.33 2.21 -30.90
N ALA A 35 6.27 2.77 -30.15
CA ALA A 35 6.04 3.36 -28.84
C ALA A 35 4.86 4.34 -29.01
N GLY A 36 3.72 3.99 -28.39
CA GLY A 36 2.47 4.69 -28.59
C GLY A 36 2.60 6.16 -28.21
N VAL A 37 2.42 7.03 -29.17
CA VAL A 37 2.20 8.46 -28.95
C VAL A 37 0.80 8.56 -28.33
N ASP A 38 0.67 9.28 -27.22
CA ASP A 38 -0.61 9.54 -26.57
C ASP A 38 -1.62 10.07 -27.61
N PRO A 39 -2.80 9.46 -27.77
CA PRO A 39 -3.81 9.82 -28.79
C PRO A 39 -4.22 11.30 -28.73
N MET A 40 -4.18 11.93 -27.55
CA MET A 40 -4.50 13.32 -27.35
C MET A 40 -3.36 14.23 -27.86
N ALA A 41 -2.11 13.87 -27.59
CA ALA A 41 -0.94 14.59 -28.13
C ALA A 41 -0.90 14.51 -29.67
N GLU A 42 -1.31 13.39 -30.23
CA GLU A 42 -1.43 13.25 -31.69
C GLU A 42 -2.54 14.13 -32.26
N SER A 43 -3.70 14.25 -31.58
CA SER A 43 -4.79 15.13 -31.97
C SER A 43 -4.42 16.62 -31.91
N VAL A 44 -3.71 17.04 -30.87
CA VAL A 44 -3.19 18.40 -30.73
C VAL A 44 -2.16 18.72 -31.83
N LEU A 45 -1.27 17.79 -32.13
CA LEU A 45 -0.31 17.91 -33.22
C LEU A 45 -0.98 18.01 -34.60
N ARG A 46 -2.07 17.29 -34.82
CA ARG A 46 -2.86 17.40 -36.07
C ARG A 46 -3.54 18.73 -36.18
N ALA A 47 -4.04 19.31 -35.08
CA ALA A 47 -4.70 20.61 -35.05
C ALA A 47 -3.70 21.76 -35.29
N LEU A 48 -2.53 21.72 -34.66
CA LEU A 48 -1.52 22.77 -34.78
C LEU A 48 -0.71 22.72 -36.11
N TYR A 49 -0.52 21.52 -36.66
CA TYR A 49 0.27 21.25 -37.87
C TYR A 49 -0.54 20.40 -38.87
N PRO A 50 -1.48 20.98 -39.59
CA PRO A 50 -2.36 20.24 -40.52
C PRO A 50 -1.59 19.55 -41.67
N HIS A 51 -0.40 20.07 -42.03
CA HIS A 51 0.42 19.52 -43.12
C HIS A 51 1.33 18.38 -42.62
N SER A 52 1.19 17.17 -43.21
CA SER A 52 1.91 15.96 -42.84
C SER A 52 3.45 16.05 -42.98
N GLY A 53 3.94 16.90 -43.89
CA GLY A 53 5.38 17.17 -44.09
C GLY A 53 6.02 17.89 -42.93
N MET A 54 5.37 18.94 -42.41
CA MET A 54 5.85 19.75 -41.30
C MET A 54 5.85 18.98 -39.99
N ARG A 55 4.84 18.12 -39.76
CA ARG A 55 4.80 17.21 -38.60
C ARG A 55 5.97 16.22 -38.61
N ARG A 56 6.30 15.62 -39.78
CA ARG A 56 7.43 14.71 -39.93
C ARG A 56 8.76 15.39 -39.71
N ALA A 57 8.93 16.63 -40.18
CA ALA A 57 10.15 17.39 -39.96
C ALA A 57 10.34 17.71 -38.47
N LEU A 58 9.28 18.11 -37.76
CA LEU A 58 9.29 18.39 -36.33
C LEU A 58 9.59 17.15 -35.47
N LEU A 59 8.98 16.02 -35.82
CA LEU A 59 9.23 14.72 -35.17
C LEU A 59 10.68 14.23 -35.37
N LYS A 60 11.27 14.51 -36.51
CA LYS A 60 12.69 14.17 -36.80
C LYS A 60 13.67 15.05 -36.05
N SER A 61 13.35 16.37 -35.87
CA SER A 61 14.27 17.33 -35.23
C SER A 61 14.30 17.24 -33.70
N LEU A 62 13.16 16.93 -33.07
CA LEU A 62 13.03 16.93 -31.60
C LEU A 62 12.98 15.54 -30.98
N GLY A 63 12.78 14.49 -31.79
CA GLY A 63 12.43 13.17 -31.28
C GLY A 63 11.04 13.16 -30.61
N ALA A 64 10.41 11.99 -30.49
CA ALA A 64 9.07 11.85 -29.92
C ALA A 64 8.99 12.34 -28.44
N GLN A 65 10.04 12.16 -27.68
CA GLN A 65 10.09 12.61 -26.28
C GLN A 65 10.29 14.12 -26.12
N GLY A 66 11.12 14.74 -26.96
CA GLY A 66 11.32 16.20 -26.93
C GLY A 66 10.08 16.95 -27.38
N LEU A 67 9.34 16.41 -28.35
CA LEU A 67 8.07 16.99 -28.78
C LEU A 67 6.97 16.86 -27.73
N LEU A 68 6.87 15.71 -27.04
CA LEU A 68 5.95 15.53 -25.92
C LEU A 68 6.26 16.49 -24.77
N ALA A 69 7.53 16.73 -24.47
CA ALA A 69 7.95 17.71 -23.48
C ALA A 69 7.61 19.15 -23.89
N ALA A 70 7.81 19.51 -25.16
CA ALA A 70 7.47 20.82 -25.70
C ALA A 70 5.94 21.05 -25.74
N VAL A 71 5.16 20.07 -26.15
CA VAL A 71 3.69 20.13 -26.12
C VAL A 71 3.18 20.20 -24.69
N ALA A 72 3.76 19.44 -23.76
CA ALA A 72 3.39 19.46 -22.34
C ALA A 72 3.75 20.78 -21.64
N SER A 73 4.78 21.51 -22.10
CA SER A 73 5.14 22.81 -21.57
C SER A 73 4.25 23.95 -22.10
N LEU A 74 3.80 23.83 -23.35
CA LEU A 74 2.91 24.82 -23.97
C LEU A 74 1.43 24.61 -23.59
N PHE A 75 1.03 23.39 -23.37
CA PHE A 75 -0.32 23.02 -22.98
C PHE A 75 -0.26 22.05 -21.80
N PRO A 76 -0.40 22.52 -20.55
CA PRO A 76 -0.45 21.64 -19.38
C PRO A 76 -1.77 20.84 -19.37
N TYR A 77 -1.99 20.06 -20.47
CA TYR A 77 -3.23 19.30 -20.67
C TYR A 77 -3.47 18.28 -19.54
N ARG A 78 -2.40 17.67 -19.00
CA ARG A 78 -2.51 16.80 -17.82
C ARG A 78 -2.97 17.56 -16.58
N ALA A 79 -2.56 18.82 -16.42
CA ALA A 79 -3.05 19.68 -15.35
C ALA A 79 -4.50 20.11 -15.59
N ALA A 80 -4.87 20.40 -16.85
CA ALA A 80 -6.24 20.72 -17.23
C ALA A 80 -7.17 19.49 -17.12
N GLU A 81 -6.74 18.34 -17.58
CA GLU A 81 -7.43 17.05 -17.41
C GLU A 81 -7.61 16.72 -15.92
N ALA A 82 -6.57 16.89 -15.11
CA ALA A 82 -6.61 16.73 -13.68
C ALA A 82 -7.59 17.70 -12.98
N MET A 83 -7.68 18.96 -13.44
CA MET A 83 -8.67 19.91 -12.93
C MET A 83 -10.11 19.55 -13.34
N LEU A 84 -10.28 18.92 -14.50
CA LEU A 84 -11.58 18.39 -14.93
C LEU A 84 -12.01 17.22 -14.04
N TRP A 85 -11.10 16.31 -13.73
CA TRP A 85 -11.40 15.16 -12.86
C TRP A 85 -11.82 15.60 -11.44
N ASP A 86 -11.20 16.63 -10.89
CA ASP A 86 -11.56 17.16 -9.57
C ASP A 86 -12.98 17.75 -9.49
N ARG A 87 -13.60 18.04 -10.64
CA ARG A 87 -14.98 18.56 -10.75
C ARG A 87 -15.97 17.57 -11.32
N THR A 88 -15.53 16.41 -11.79
CA THR A 88 -16.40 15.41 -12.41
C THR A 88 -17.17 14.67 -11.31
N ALA A 89 -18.47 14.51 -11.52
CA ALA A 89 -19.30 13.67 -10.64
C ALA A 89 -18.80 12.21 -10.70
N PRO A 90 -18.92 11.45 -9.59
CA PRO A 90 -18.53 10.06 -9.57
C PRO A 90 -19.33 9.22 -10.59
N GLU A 91 -18.65 8.43 -11.40
CA GLU A 91 -19.24 7.49 -12.35
C GLU A 91 -19.97 6.35 -11.60
N HIS A 92 -19.37 5.92 -10.49
CA HIS A 92 -19.93 4.92 -9.59
C HIS A 92 -20.37 5.56 -8.28
N LYS A 93 -21.68 5.69 -8.09
CA LYS A 93 -22.23 6.26 -6.83
C LYS A 93 -22.12 5.31 -5.65
N HIS A 94 -22.14 4.00 -5.89
CA HIS A 94 -22.04 2.98 -4.84
C HIS A 94 -20.66 2.33 -4.86
N VAL A 95 -19.91 2.51 -3.76
CA VAL A 95 -18.56 1.96 -3.62
C VAL A 95 -18.50 1.08 -2.37
N ARG A 96 -17.98 -0.15 -2.54
CA ARG A 96 -17.68 -1.05 -1.41
C ARG A 96 -16.21 -0.99 -1.09
N ILE A 97 -15.87 -0.74 0.18
CA ILE A 97 -14.50 -0.65 0.65
C ILE A 97 -14.29 -1.69 1.75
N ALA A 98 -13.47 -2.68 1.49
CA ALA A 98 -13.08 -3.65 2.52
C ALA A 98 -11.99 -3.07 3.42
N TYR A 99 -12.10 -3.33 4.73
CA TYR A 99 -11.12 -2.89 5.71
C TYR A 99 -10.97 -3.88 6.86
N LEU A 100 -9.80 -3.90 7.48
CA LEU A 100 -9.61 -4.56 8.76
C LEU A 100 -9.90 -3.58 9.91
N PRO A 101 -10.58 -4.03 10.98
CA PRO A 101 -10.95 -3.19 12.11
C PRO A 101 -9.74 -2.90 13.02
N ILE A 102 -8.84 -2.05 12.54
CA ILE A 102 -7.61 -1.60 13.21
C ILE A 102 -7.52 -0.07 13.20
N MET A 103 -6.71 0.50 14.08
CA MET A 103 -6.55 1.96 14.21
C MET A 103 -6.06 2.63 12.93
N CYS A 104 -5.35 1.89 12.07
CA CYS A 104 -4.88 2.39 10.78
C CYS A 104 -6.04 2.81 9.86
N ALA A 105 -7.23 2.24 10.04
CA ALA A 105 -8.43 2.60 9.27
C ALA A 105 -9.16 3.85 9.81
N THR A 106 -8.59 4.58 10.76
CA THR A 106 -9.22 5.78 11.36
C THR A 106 -9.71 6.77 10.31
N PRO A 107 -8.92 7.23 9.32
CA PRO A 107 -9.43 8.18 8.32
C PRO A 107 -10.60 7.60 7.52
N LEU A 108 -10.54 6.34 7.13
CA LEU A 108 -11.61 5.67 6.40
C LEU A 108 -12.91 5.59 7.23
N ILE A 109 -12.78 5.24 8.50
CA ILE A 109 -13.91 5.16 9.43
C ILE A 109 -14.50 6.55 9.67
N MET A 110 -13.67 7.57 9.87
CA MET A 110 -14.11 8.94 10.12
C MET A 110 -14.77 9.55 8.87
N ALA A 111 -14.21 9.31 7.66
CA ALA A 111 -14.85 9.71 6.41
C ALA A 111 -16.26 9.11 6.28
N HIS A 112 -16.43 7.85 6.63
CA HIS A 112 -17.73 7.19 6.61
C HIS A 112 -18.67 7.70 7.71
N ALA A 113 -18.21 7.78 8.95
CA ALA A 113 -19.03 8.16 10.10
C ALA A 113 -19.54 9.60 10.03
N HIS A 114 -18.72 10.51 9.49
CA HIS A 114 -19.04 11.93 9.39
C HIS A 114 -19.56 12.36 8.01
N GLY A 115 -20.00 11.41 7.18
CA GLY A 115 -20.60 11.70 5.87
C GLY A 115 -19.62 12.29 4.83
N GLY A 116 -18.31 12.08 5.00
CA GLY A 116 -17.29 12.55 4.06
C GLY A 116 -17.52 12.04 2.65
N PHE A 117 -17.80 10.75 2.51
CA PHE A 117 -18.12 10.15 1.22
C PHE A 117 -19.42 10.68 0.60
N ALA A 118 -20.44 10.91 1.42
CA ALA A 118 -21.72 11.47 0.95
C ALA A 118 -21.54 12.90 0.41
N ARG A 119 -20.68 13.72 1.03
CA ARG A 119 -20.34 15.07 0.52
C ARG A 119 -19.66 15.02 -0.84
N GLU A 120 -18.96 13.93 -1.15
CA GLU A 120 -18.35 13.68 -2.47
C GLU A 120 -19.31 12.95 -3.45
N GLY A 121 -20.60 12.83 -3.10
CA GLY A 121 -21.61 12.17 -3.94
C GLY A 121 -21.55 10.63 -3.95
N LEU A 122 -20.89 10.02 -2.97
CA LEU A 122 -20.69 8.57 -2.88
C LEU A 122 -21.55 7.95 -1.76
N ALA A 123 -22.20 6.84 -2.05
CA ALA A 123 -22.75 5.92 -1.08
C ALA A 123 -21.74 4.79 -0.83
N VAL A 124 -21.01 4.88 0.29
CA VAL A 124 -19.96 3.91 0.63
C VAL A 124 -20.45 2.88 1.62
N THR A 125 -20.24 1.60 1.31
CA THR A 125 -20.39 0.49 2.25
C THR A 125 -19.02 0.04 2.74
N LEU A 126 -18.77 0.15 4.05
CA LEU A 126 -17.57 -0.40 4.68
C LEU A 126 -17.79 -1.87 5.03
N GLU A 127 -16.99 -2.74 4.48
CA GLU A 127 -17.03 -4.18 4.72
C GLU A 127 -15.88 -4.61 5.62
N LYS A 128 -16.20 -5.03 6.86
CA LYS A 128 -15.20 -5.61 7.77
C LYS A 128 -14.69 -6.93 7.22
N THR A 129 -13.39 -7.12 7.32
CA THR A 129 -12.73 -8.38 6.96
C THR A 129 -11.71 -8.77 8.03
N THR A 130 -11.38 -10.04 8.09
CA THR A 130 -10.48 -10.61 9.10
C THR A 130 -9.05 -10.78 8.58
N SER A 131 -8.84 -10.70 7.25
CA SER A 131 -7.54 -11.02 6.65
C SER A 131 -7.27 -10.19 5.40
N TRP A 132 -6.02 -9.70 5.26
CA TRP A 132 -5.54 -9.05 4.04
C TRP A 132 -5.45 -10.01 2.84
N ALA A 133 -5.29 -11.31 3.06
CA ALA A 133 -5.36 -12.29 1.98
C ALA A 133 -6.72 -12.28 1.29
N ILE A 134 -7.81 -12.24 2.07
CA ILE A 134 -9.18 -12.13 1.53
C ILE A 134 -9.36 -10.85 0.73
N VAL A 135 -8.85 -9.72 1.23
CA VAL A 135 -8.95 -8.43 0.53
C VAL A 135 -8.17 -8.47 -0.79
N ARG A 136 -6.93 -8.97 -0.76
CA ARG A 136 -6.09 -9.18 -1.95
C ARG A 136 -6.82 -10.00 -3.00
N ASP A 137 -7.37 -11.16 -2.62
CA ASP A 137 -8.03 -12.07 -3.54
C ASP A 137 -9.30 -11.46 -4.16
N ARG A 138 -10.06 -10.70 -3.37
CA ARG A 138 -11.25 -9.98 -3.86
C ARG A 138 -10.91 -8.83 -4.81
N LEU A 139 -9.79 -8.12 -4.58
CA LEU A 139 -9.26 -7.13 -5.52
C LEU A 139 -8.76 -7.82 -6.81
N ALA A 140 -8.07 -8.95 -6.69
CA ALA A 140 -7.53 -9.69 -7.81
C ALA A 140 -8.61 -10.13 -8.80
N VAL A 141 -9.76 -10.57 -8.29
CA VAL A 141 -10.91 -11.01 -9.14
C VAL A 141 -11.90 -9.88 -9.44
N GLY A 142 -11.59 -8.62 -9.13
CA GLY A 142 -12.42 -7.45 -9.43
C GLY A 142 -13.70 -7.32 -8.58
N ARG A 143 -13.85 -8.10 -7.50
CA ARG A 143 -14.99 -7.98 -6.58
C ARG A 143 -14.93 -6.76 -5.68
N LEU A 144 -13.75 -6.16 -5.57
CA LEU A 144 -13.48 -4.88 -4.92
C LEU A 144 -12.65 -4.04 -5.88
N GLN A 145 -12.89 -2.73 -5.86
CA GLN A 145 -12.08 -1.75 -6.60
C GLN A 145 -11.28 -0.85 -5.65
N VAL A 146 -11.74 -0.73 -4.41
CA VAL A 146 -11.12 0.09 -3.37
C VAL A 146 -10.99 -0.73 -2.08
N ALA A 147 -9.87 -0.61 -1.38
CA ALA A 147 -9.64 -1.31 -0.13
C ALA A 147 -8.64 -0.59 0.79
N HIS A 148 -8.74 -0.90 2.08
CA HIS A 148 -7.71 -0.65 3.07
C HIS A 148 -6.66 -1.75 3.00
N LEU A 149 -5.46 -1.45 2.52
CA LEU A 149 -4.34 -2.39 2.41
C LEU A 149 -3.15 -1.94 3.25
N LEU A 150 -2.28 -2.88 3.56
CA LEU A 150 -0.94 -2.59 4.08
C LEU A 150 -0.10 -1.90 2.98
N ALA A 151 0.67 -0.89 3.34
CA ALA A 151 1.43 -0.07 2.39
C ALA A 151 2.33 -0.86 1.40
N PRO A 152 2.94 -2.01 1.74
CA PRO A 152 3.66 -2.83 0.76
C PRO A 152 2.77 -3.57 -0.25
N MET A 153 1.49 -3.81 0.06
CA MET A 153 0.64 -4.67 -0.78
C MET A 153 0.37 -4.14 -2.20
N PRO A 154 0.10 -2.85 -2.43
CA PRO A 154 -0.02 -2.33 -3.80
C PRO A 154 1.21 -2.64 -4.66
N LEU A 155 2.41 -2.49 -4.09
CA LEU A 155 3.67 -2.80 -4.79
C LEU A 155 3.78 -4.29 -5.11
N THR A 156 3.51 -5.16 -4.12
CA THR A 156 3.63 -6.61 -4.32
C THR A 156 2.57 -7.16 -5.27
N MET A 157 1.33 -6.67 -5.19
CA MET A 157 0.25 -7.06 -6.11
C MET A 157 0.54 -6.61 -7.54
N SER A 158 0.94 -5.36 -7.76
CA SER A 158 1.27 -4.84 -9.10
C SER A 158 2.50 -5.54 -9.72
N MET A 159 3.45 -5.97 -8.87
CA MET A 159 4.63 -6.73 -9.34
C MET A 159 4.38 -8.23 -9.51
N GLY A 160 3.27 -8.77 -9.06
CA GLY A 160 3.02 -10.21 -9.06
C GLY A 160 3.88 -10.98 -8.06
N VAL A 161 4.10 -10.42 -6.86
CA VAL A 161 4.85 -11.09 -5.77
C VAL A 161 3.87 -11.89 -4.92
N GLY A 162 4.03 -13.19 -4.91
CA GLY A 162 3.18 -14.13 -4.15
C GLY A 162 1.76 -14.35 -4.73
N SER A 163 1.46 -13.75 -5.88
CA SER A 163 0.21 -13.94 -6.62
C SER A 163 0.39 -13.47 -8.08
N PRO A 164 -0.49 -13.81 -9.01
CA PRO A 164 -0.51 -13.17 -10.33
C PRO A 164 -0.56 -11.64 -10.21
N PRO A 165 0.07 -10.90 -11.15
CA PRO A 165 0.09 -9.44 -11.10
C PRO A 165 -1.32 -8.86 -11.27
N VAL A 166 -1.67 -7.93 -10.41
CA VAL A 166 -2.91 -7.15 -10.47
C VAL A 166 -2.57 -5.69 -10.23
N GLY A 167 -2.92 -4.81 -11.17
CA GLY A 167 -2.71 -3.38 -11.04
C GLY A 167 -3.49 -2.82 -9.85
N VAL A 168 -2.76 -2.44 -8.80
CA VAL A 168 -3.29 -1.80 -7.59
C VAL A 168 -2.36 -0.67 -7.21
N ASP A 169 -2.93 0.49 -6.96
CA ASP A 169 -2.22 1.72 -6.66
C ASP A 169 -2.50 2.20 -5.24
N CYS A 170 -1.54 2.84 -4.62
CA CYS A 170 -1.67 3.56 -3.36
C CYS A 170 -2.14 4.99 -3.66
N ALA A 171 -3.42 5.29 -3.45
CA ALA A 171 -4.00 6.62 -3.68
C ALA A 171 -3.60 7.61 -2.59
N ALA A 172 -3.61 7.16 -1.33
CA ALA A 172 -3.19 7.94 -0.17
C ALA A 172 -2.77 6.99 0.96
N LEU A 173 -1.94 7.45 1.89
CA LEU A 173 -1.73 6.74 3.15
C LEU A 173 -2.95 6.94 4.07
N GLN A 174 -3.27 5.93 4.84
CA GLN A 174 -4.26 6.06 5.91
C GLN A 174 -3.62 6.40 7.24
N ASN A 175 -2.39 5.93 7.45
CA ASN A 175 -1.61 6.30 8.63
C ASN A 175 -0.11 6.09 8.40
N ILE A 176 0.65 6.80 9.21
CA ILE A 176 2.07 6.54 9.49
C ILE A 176 2.21 6.11 10.94
N ASN A 177 3.30 5.40 11.29
CA ASN A 177 3.51 4.83 12.62
C ASN A 177 2.37 3.86 13.04
N GLY A 178 1.98 3.81 14.32
CA GLY A 178 0.79 3.06 14.78
C GLY A 178 1.00 1.56 14.96
N GLN A 179 2.23 1.13 15.30
CA GLN A 179 2.59 -0.25 15.54
C GLN A 179 3.56 -0.34 16.71
N ALA A 180 3.73 -1.54 17.26
CA ALA A 180 4.74 -1.81 18.28
C ALA A 180 5.23 -3.26 18.21
N ILE A 181 6.44 -3.50 18.72
CA ILE A 181 6.85 -4.83 19.15
C ILE A 181 6.32 -5.01 20.56
N THR A 182 5.38 -5.93 20.70
CA THR A 182 4.78 -6.30 21.99
C THR A 182 5.27 -7.67 22.39
N LEU A 183 5.78 -7.80 23.62
CA LEU A 183 6.25 -9.05 24.17
C LEU A 183 5.35 -9.52 25.32
N HIS A 184 5.31 -10.83 25.53
CA HIS A 184 4.65 -11.42 26.70
C HIS A 184 5.39 -11.03 27.98
N LEU A 185 4.67 -10.74 29.06
CA LEU A 185 5.24 -10.33 30.36
C LEU A 185 6.28 -11.29 30.95
N ARG A 186 6.23 -12.59 30.58
CA ARG A 186 7.28 -13.56 30.98
C ARG A 186 8.68 -13.15 30.54
N HIS A 187 8.78 -12.28 29.49
CA HIS A 187 10.05 -11.78 28.94
C HIS A 187 10.46 -10.41 29.50
N ARG A 188 9.76 -9.87 30.52
CA ARG A 188 10.05 -8.54 31.10
C ARG A 188 11.50 -8.34 31.55
N ASN A 189 12.17 -9.42 31.95
CA ASN A 189 13.58 -9.42 32.37
C ASN A 189 14.55 -9.81 31.23
N ARG A 190 14.03 -10.12 30.02
CA ARG A 190 14.81 -10.48 28.83
C ARG A 190 14.54 -9.52 27.68
N ARG A 191 14.83 -8.24 27.92
CA ARG A 191 14.48 -7.16 26.98
C ARG A 191 15.53 -6.89 25.89
N ASP A 192 16.75 -7.39 26.04
CA ASP A 192 17.79 -7.24 25.03
C ASP A 192 17.48 -8.10 23.79
N PRO A 193 17.28 -7.50 22.60
CA PRO A 193 16.94 -8.25 21.38
C PRO A 193 18.01 -9.26 20.96
N ARG A 194 19.27 -9.07 21.33
CA ARG A 194 20.36 -10.03 21.08
C ARG A 194 20.12 -11.39 21.72
N THR A 195 19.27 -11.44 22.73
CA THR A 195 18.90 -12.67 23.44
C THR A 195 17.66 -13.38 22.89
N TRP A 196 17.06 -12.88 21.81
CA TRP A 196 15.77 -13.40 21.28
C TRP A 196 15.89 -14.67 20.43
N LYS A 197 17.09 -15.25 20.32
CA LYS A 197 17.27 -16.51 19.61
C LYS A 197 16.29 -17.59 20.14
N GLY A 198 15.59 -18.26 19.21
CA GLY A 198 14.56 -19.26 19.49
C GLY A 198 13.17 -18.70 19.79
N MET A 199 12.99 -17.37 19.90
CA MET A 199 11.67 -16.77 20.13
C MET A 199 10.77 -16.88 18.90
N ARG A 200 9.46 -16.95 19.16
CA ARG A 200 8.39 -17.03 18.16
C ARG A 200 7.64 -15.70 18.11
N PHE A 201 7.65 -15.06 16.96
CA PHE A 201 6.95 -13.81 16.74
C PHE A 201 5.81 -13.96 15.73
N ALA A 202 4.73 -13.19 15.91
CA ALA A 202 3.68 -13.05 14.93
C ALA A 202 3.80 -11.74 14.15
N ILE A 203 3.36 -11.80 12.89
CA ILE A 203 3.19 -10.67 11.96
C ILE A 203 1.82 -10.79 11.28
N PRO A 204 1.17 -9.66 10.90
CA PRO A 204 -0.20 -9.72 10.38
C PRO A 204 -0.31 -10.24 8.95
N PHE A 205 0.73 -10.07 8.16
CA PHE A 205 0.79 -10.52 6.77
C PHE A 205 2.25 -10.54 6.28
N GLU A 206 2.54 -11.43 5.34
CA GLU A 206 3.89 -11.60 4.81
C GLU A 206 4.41 -10.32 4.14
N TYR A 207 3.59 -9.68 3.30
CA TYR A 207 3.93 -8.44 2.60
C TYR A 207 3.42 -7.23 3.38
N SER A 208 3.90 -7.09 4.62
CA SER A 208 3.52 -6.01 5.54
C SER A 208 4.75 -5.20 5.97
N ILE A 209 4.53 -3.92 6.27
CA ILE A 209 5.58 -3.11 6.88
C ILE A 209 5.98 -3.68 8.25
N HIS A 210 5.04 -4.32 8.98
CA HIS A 210 5.28 -5.01 10.24
C HIS A 210 6.37 -6.08 10.10
N ASN A 211 6.25 -6.95 9.08
CA ASN A 211 7.25 -7.97 8.79
C ASN A 211 8.61 -7.34 8.43
N LEU A 212 8.60 -6.32 7.56
CA LEU A 212 9.84 -5.68 7.11
C LEU A 212 10.56 -4.97 8.27
N LEU A 213 9.82 -4.27 9.14
CA LEU A 213 10.39 -3.59 10.32
C LEU A 213 10.87 -4.58 11.37
N LEU A 214 10.11 -5.65 11.66
CA LEU A 214 10.53 -6.67 12.62
C LEU A 214 11.81 -7.37 12.17
N ARG A 215 11.90 -7.76 10.90
CA ARG A 215 13.12 -8.34 10.31
C ARG A 215 14.29 -7.36 10.37
N TYR A 216 14.03 -6.09 10.07
CA TYR A 216 15.06 -5.04 10.13
C TYR A 216 15.56 -4.86 11.56
N TYR A 217 14.65 -4.78 12.54
CA TYR A 217 14.95 -4.64 13.97
C TYR A 217 15.80 -5.81 14.48
N ILE A 218 15.36 -7.05 14.27
CA ILE A 218 16.08 -8.26 14.67
C ILE A 218 17.49 -8.31 14.05
N ALA A 219 17.59 -8.01 12.75
CA ALA A 219 18.88 -7.99 12.05
C ALA A 219 19.81 -6.87 12.53
N HIS A 220 19.28 -5.72 12.98
CA HIS A 220 20.06 -4.63 13.55
C HIS A 220 20.81 -5.08 14.83
N TYR A 221 20.22 -5.98 15.60
CA TYR A 221 20.84 -6.55 16.81
C TYR A 221 21.65 -7.83 16.55
N GLY A 222 21.98 -8.12 15.29
CA GLY A 222 22.91 -9.19 14.91
C GLY A 222 22.28 -10.58 14.79
N LEU A 223 20.95 -10.72 14.92
CA LEU A 223 20.27 -11.99 14.69
C LEU A 223 19.79 -12.11 13.24
N ASP A 224 19.76 -13.35 12.72
CA ASP A 224 19.14 -13.64 11.43
C ASP A 224 17.62 -13.88 11.62
N PRO A 225 16.74 -12.98 11.12
CA PRO A 225 15.30 -13.11 11.32
C PRO A 225 14.68 -14.32 10.58
N SER A 226 15.44 -15.02 9.74
CA SER A 226 14.97 -16.21 9.02
C SER A 226 15.45 -17.53 9.66
N ARG A 227 16.42 -17.46 10.58
CA ARG A 227 17.06 -18.64 11.19
C ARG A 227 17.03 -18.63 12.71
N ASP A 228 17.22 -17.44 13.32
CA ASP A 228 17.36 -17.34 14.77
C ASP A 228 16.03 -17.16 15.50
N VAL A 229 14.98 -16.73 14.79
CA VAL A 229 13.61 -16.61 15.32
C VAL A 229 12.61 -17.27 14.38
N THR A 230 11.40 -17.54 14.89
CA THR A 230 10.29 -18.03 14.05
C THR A 230 9.29 -16.91 13.82
N LEU A 231 9.01 -16.55 12.57
CA LEU A 231 7.97 -15.60 12.21
C LEU A 231 6.73 -16.34 11.72
N ARG A 232 5.57 -16.05 12.31
CA ARG A 232 4.29 -16.66 11.96
C ARG A 232 3.30 -15.59 11.50
N VAL A 233 2.65 -15.82 10.36
CA VAL A 233 1.56 -14.96 9.88
C VAL A 233 0.27 -15.35 10.57
N MET A 234 -0.42 -14.39 11.19
CA MET A 234 -1.74 -14.59 11.78
C MET A 234 -2.52 -13.27 11.85
N PRO A 235 -3.86 -13.30 11.82
CA PRO A 235 -4.69 -12.12 12.01
C PRO A 235 -4.41 -11.41 13.34
N PRO A 236 -4.54 -10.08 13.41
CA PRO A 236 -4.22 -9.33 14.63
C PRO A 236 -4.97 -9.77 15.90
N PRO A 237 -6.27 -10.12 15.87
CA PRO A 237 -6.93 -10.68 17.05
C PRO A 237 -6.30 -11.98 17.54
N ASP A 238 -5.86 -12.83 16.61
CA ASP A 238 -5.24 -14.12 16.95
C ASP A 238 -3.84 -13.94 17.55
N MET A 239 -3.12 -12.86 17.21
CA MET A 239 -1.85 -12.50 17.86
C MET A 239 -2.04 -12.29 19.36
N VAL A 240 -3.07 -11.57 19.76
CA VAL A 240 -3.40 -11.31 21.17
C VAL A 240 -3.74 -12.61 21.89
N ALA A 241 -4.58 -13.45 21.28
CA ALA A 241 -4.97 -14.74 21.85
C ALA A 241 -3.76 -15.69 21.99
N ASN A 242 -2.91 -15.78 20.96
CA ASN A 242 -1.71 -16.63 20.97
C ASN A 242 -0.62 -16.10 21.93
N LEU A 243 -0.50 -14.77 22.09
CA LEU A 243 0.41 -14.19 23.09
C LEU A 243 -0.08 -14.59 24.51
N ARG A 244 -1.38 -14.38 24.79
CA ARG A 244 -1.98 -14.79 26.08
C ARG A 244 -1.76 -16.27 26.40
N ALA A 245 -1.95 -17.14 25.42
CA ALA A 245 -1.75 -18.58 25.56
C ALA A 245 -0.27 -19.00 25.65
N GLY A 246 0.69 -18.09 25.43
CA GLY A 246 2.11 -18.40 25.40
C GLY A 246 2.59 -19.17 24.17
N ASN A 247 1.75 -19.26 23.12
CA ASN A 247 2.09 -19.91 21.86
C ASN A 247 3.09 -19.09 21.02
N ILE A 248 3.15 -17.79 21.25
CA ILE A 248 4.15 -16.86 20.73
C ILE A 248 4.78 -16.08 21.87
N ASP A 249 5.98 -15.56 21.64
CA ASP A 249 6.76 -14.78 22.60
C ASP A 249 6.51 -13.27 22.46
N GLY A 250 6.15 -12.85 21.26
CA GLY A 250 5.81 -11.48 20.93
C GLY A 250 5.21 -11.35 19.54
N PHE A 251 4.88 -10.13 19.17
CA PHE A 251 4.43 -9.80 17.83
C PHE A 251 4.78 -8.35 17.47
N LEU A 252 4.95 -8.06 16.19
CA LEU A 252 4.84 -6.72 15.65
C LEU A 252 3.52 -6.63 14.92
N GLY A 253 2.57 -5.92 15.52
CA GLY A 253 1.19 -5.85 15.04
C GLY A 253 0.66 -4.42 14.97
N PRO A 254 -0.47 -4.22 14.28
CA PRO A 254 -1.14 -2.93 14.22
C PRO A 254 -1.84 -2.62 15.54
N GLU A 255 -2.00 -1.33 15.83
CA GLU A 255 -2.89 -0.90 16.90
C GLU A 255 -4.37 -1.17 16.51
N PRO A 256 -5.24 -1.49 17.49
CA PRO A 256 -5.05 -1.35 18.94
C PRO A 256 -4.56 -2.62 19.63
N PHE A 257 -4.11 -3.65 18.91
CA PHE A 257 -3.84 -4.97 19.48
C PHE A 257 -2.60 -5.01 20.38
N ASN A 258 -1.63 -4.12 20.15
CA ASN A 258 -0.50 -3.96 21.06
C ASN A 258 -0.97 -3.43 22.41
N GLN A 259 -1.74 -2.35 22.40
CA GLN A 259 -2.27 -1.77 23.61
C GLN A 259 -3.31 -2.69 24.29
N ARG A 260 -4.03 -3.49 23.51
CA ARG A 260 -4.96 -4.49 24.04
C ARG A 260 -4.25 -5.56 24.86
N ALA A 261 -3.10 -6.06 24.43
CA ALA A 261 -2.31 -7.03 25.18
C ALA A 261 -1.81 -6.45 26.52
N VAL A 262 -1.50 -5.16 26.56
CA VAL A 262 -1.15 -4.44 27.79
C VAL A 262 -2.38 -4.26 28.70
N TYR A 263 -3.49 -3.80 28.14
CA TYR A 263 -4.76 -3.60 28.87
C TYR A 263 -5.26 -4.90 29.51
N ASP A 264 -5.12 -6.02 28.82
CA ASP A 264 -5.51 -7.35 29.31
C ASP A 264 -4.47 -7.98 30.27
N GLY A 265 -3.36 -7.30 30.55
CA GLY A 265 -2.41 -7.63 31.62
C GLY A 265 -1.44 -8.79 31.34
N PHE A 266 -1.19 -9.16 30.06
CA PHE A 266 -0.23 -10.24 29.74
C PHE A 266 0.88 -9.82 28.77
N GLY A 267 0.81 -8.62 28.20
CA GLY A 267 1.81 -8.07 27.29
C GLY A 267 2.43 -6.77 27.80
N TYR A 268 3.56 -6.40 27.23
CA TYR A 268 4.15 -5.07 27.38
C TYR A 268 4.69 -4.55 26.06
N ILE A 269 4.67 -3.23 25.90
CA ILE A 269 5.25 -2.55 24.72
C ILE A 269 6.77 -2.54 24.89
N HIS A 270 7.46 -3.32 24.07
CA HIS A 270 8.92 -3.36 24.07
C HIS A 270 9.51 -2.12 23.39
N THR A 271 9.05 -1.81 22.17
CA THR A 271 9.40 -0.61 21.42
C THR A 271 8.26 -0.25 20.47
N LEU A 272 8.07 1.04 20.24
CA LEU A 272 7.15 1.51 19.21
C LEU A 272 7.83 1.41 17.83
N SER A 273 7.05 1.26 16.80
CA SER A 273 7.60 1.20 15.44
C SER A 273 8.22 2.52 14.98
N LEU A 274 7.78 3.66 15.52
CA LEU A 274 8.41 4.96 15.30
C LEU A 274 9.86 5.01 15.84
N ASP A 275 10.19 4.26 16.90
CA ASP A 275 11.55 4.13 17.41
C ASP A 275 12.47 3.37 16.40
N ILE A 276 11.89 2.58 15.50
CA ILE A 276 12.58 1.89 14.40
C ILE A 276 12.72 2.82 13.19
N TRP A 277 11.60 3.40 12.77
CA TRP A 277 11.51 4.34 11.66
C TRP A 277 10.34 5.30 11.89
N ASP A 278 10.64 6.51 12.34
CA ASP A 278 9.62 7.54 12.50
C ASP A 278 9.06 7.99 11.15
N GLY A 279 7.73 8.11 11.09
CA GLY A 279 7.01 8.45 9.87
C GLY A 279 6.90 7.31 8.85
N HIS A 280 7.18 6.06 9.23
CA HIS A 280 7.03 4.94 8.29
C HIS A 280 5.56 4.74 7.86
N PRO A 281 5.30 4.38 6.59
CA PRO A 281 3.95 4.10 6.12
C PRO A 281 3.45 2.80 6.75
N CYS A 282 2.18 2.76 7.17
CA CYS A 282 1.58 1.52 7.66
C CYS A 282 0.54 0.97 6.69
N CYS A 283 -0.56 1.72 6.49
CA CYS A 283 -1.67 1.33 5.62
C CYS A 283 -1.98 2.40 4.60
N SER A 284 -2.64 1.99 3.52
CA SER A 284 -3.02 2.83 2.39
C SER A 284 -4.50 2.66 2.02
N LEU A 285 -5.10 3.70 1.49
CA LEU A 285 -6.22 3.59 0.58
C LEU A 285 -5.67 3.10 -0.74
N SER A 286 -6.03 1.88 -1.09
CA SER A 286 -5.57 1.25 -2.31
C SER A 286 -6.72 1.08 -3.28
N VAL A 287 -6.45 1.34 -4.54
CA VAL A 287 -7.43 1.28 -5.62
C VAL A 287 -6.90 0.40 -6.75
N ARG A 288 -7.79 -0.28 -7.44
CA ARG A 288 -7.39 -0.95 -8.70
C ARG A 288 -7.02 0.10 -9.74
N SER A 289 -5.98 -0.17 -10.51
CA SER A 289 -5.50 0.77 -11.55
C SER A 289 -6.51 0.98 -12.69
N ASP A 290 -7.44 0.03 -12.89
CA ASP A 290 -8.55 0.22 -13.82
C ASP A 290 -9.54 1.28 -13.31
N LEU A 291 -9.87 1.32 -12.03
CA LEU A 291 -10.73 2.38 -11.47
C LEU A 291 -10.15 3.78 -11.72
N VAL A 292 -8.84 3.95 -11.59
CA VAL A 292 -8.16 5.22 -11.83
C VAL A 292 -8.33 5.69 -13.28
N ARG A 293 -8.32 4.74 -14.23
CA ARG A 293 -8.43 5.05 -15.68
C ARG A 293 -9.87 5.17 -16.16
N GLU A 294 -10.75 4.31 -15.68
CA GLU A 294 -12.10 4.12 -16.24
C GLU A 294 -13.17 4.88 -15.46
N ALA A 295 -12.90 5.20 -14.19
CA ALA A 295 -13.81 5.96 -13.33
C ALA A 295 -13.04 7.02 -12.50
N PRO A 296 -12.35 7.97 -13.15
CA PRO A 296 -11.50 8.96 -12.50
C PRO A 296 -12.25 9.89 -11.53
N GLY A 297 -13.50 10.22 -11.80
CA GLY A 297 -14.34 10.99 -10.87
C GLY A 297 -14.63 10.24 -9.57
N THR A 298 -14.90 8.92 -9.66
CA THR A 298 -15.08 8.04 -8.50
C THR A 298 -13.78 7.89 -7.70
N PHE A 299 -12.66 7.68 -8.40
CA PHE A 299 -11.32 7.64 -7.79
C PHE A 299 -11.02 8.93 -7.03
N ALA A 300 -11.24 10.08 -7.66
CA ALA A 300 -11.00 11.38 -7.07
C ALA A 300 -11.89 11.62 -5.83
N ALA A 301 -13.18 11.32 -5.93
CA ALA A 301 -14.15 11.49 -4.84
C ALA A 301 -13.79 10.62 -3.60
N VAL A 302 -13.48 9.34 -3.79
CA VAL A 302 -13.06 8.45 -2.70
C VAL A 302 -11.79 8.95 -2.04
N THR A 303 -10.80 9.37 -2.85
CA THR A 303 -9.50 9.81 -2.36
C THR A 303 -9.60 11.15 -1.62
N ARG A 304 -10.39 12.13 -2.14
CA ARG A 304 -10.63 13.41 -1.44
C ARG A 304 -11.32 13.20 -0.09
N ALA A 305 -12.36 12.36 -0.05
CA ALA A 305 -13.04 12.06 1.21
C ALA A 305 -12.10 11.48 2.27
N LEU A 306 -11.17 10.59 1.85
CA LEU A 306 -10.18 10.04 2.76
C LEU A 306 -9.16 11.08 3.19
N ILE A 307 -8.60 11.87 2.26
CA ILE A 307 -7.62 12.93 2.56
C ILE A 307 -8.20 13.92 3.56
N ALA A 308 -9.43 14.41 3.35
CA ALA A 308 -10.08 15.33 4.28
C ALA A 308 -10.23 14.73 5.69
N ALA A 309 -10.56 13.44 5.80
CA ALA A 309 -10.67 12.77 7.07
C ALA A 309 -9.30 12.50 7.73
N ALA A 310 -8.27 12.25 6.93
CA ALA A 310 -6.90 12.10 7.41
C ALA A 310 -6.36 13.42 7.95
N GLU A 311 -6.53 14.51 7.22
CA GLU A 311 -6.17 15.87 7.65
C GLU A 311 -6.93 16.32 8.91
N PHE A 312 -8.20 15.88 9.05
CA PHE A 312 -8.95 16.09 10.30
C PHE A 312 -8.35 15.28 11.47
N ALA A 313 -7.92 14.06 11.23
CA ALA A 313 -7.37 13.16 12.26
C ALA A 313 -5.90 13.46 12.62
N HIS A 314 -5.16 14.12 11.71
CA HIS A 314 -3.74 14.43 11.87
C HIS A 314 -3.45 15.30 13.11
N PRO A 315 -4.14 16.43 13.37
CA PRO A 315 -3.90 17.21 14.59
C PRO A 315 -4.29 16.43 15.86
N ALA A 316 -3.37 16.35 16.82
CA ALA A 316 -3.57 15.60 18.07
C ALA A 316 -4.80 16.09 18.86
N VAL A 317 -5.15 17.39 18.76
CA VAL A 317 -6.29 18.01 19.44
C VAL A 317 -7.64 17.41 19.03
N ASN A 318 -7.77 16.89 17.81
CA ASN A 318 -9.01 16.30 17.31
C ASN A 318 -9.17 14.83 17.74
N ARG A 319 -8.10 14.16 18.13
CA ARG A 319 -8.06 12.71 18.35
C ARG A 319 -8.94 12.22 19.50
N PRO A 320 -9.04 12.90 20.66
CA PRO A 320 -9.95 12.48 21.73
C PRO A 320 -11.43 12.41 21.30
N GLY A 321 -11.87 13.33 20.43
CA GLY A 321 -13.25 13.36 19.90
C GLY A 321 -13.61 12.17 19.01
N MET A 322 -12.63 11.43 18.49
CA MET A 322 -12.85 10.27 17.62
C MET A 322 -13.03 8.95 18.38
N VAL A 323 -12.68 8.90 19.67
CA VAL A 323 -12.62 7.66 20.47
C VAL A 323 -13.93 6.91 20.47
N ALA A 324 -15.04 7.59 20.78
CA ALA A 324 -16.35 6.95 20.89
C ALA A 324 -16.80 6.31 19.58
N THR A 325 -16.60 7.01 18.46
CA THR A 325 -16.90 6.49 17.11
C THR A 325 -16.07 5.26 16.81
N LEU A 326 -14.75 5.35 16.98
CA LEU A 326 -13.81 4.27 16.63
C LEU A 326 -14.01 3.04 17.52
N ALA A 327 -14.17 3.22 18.82
CA ALA A 327 -14.33 2.12 19.80
C ALA A 327 -15.61 1.31 19.58
N SER A 328 -16.61 1.89 18.92
CA SER A 328 -17.93 1.28 18.77
C SER A 328 -17.89 -0.11 18.12
N PRO A 329 -18.88 -1.00 18.41
CA PRO A 329 -19.02 -2.30 17.76
C PRO A 329 -19.16 -2.22 16.24
N ARG A 330 -19.69 -1.08 15.76
CA ARG A 330 -19.82 -0.82 14.32
C ARG A 330 -18.46 -0.77 13.61
N TYR A 331 -17.39 -0.32 14.29
CA TYR A 331 -16.07 -0.11 13.69
C TYR A 331 -15.00 -1.02 14.29
N LEU A 332 -14.28 -0.59 15.32
CA LEU A 332 -13.15 -1.37 15.84
C LEU A 332 -13.57 -2.44 16.85
N ASN A 333 -14.67 -2.24 17.55
CA ASN A 333 -15.15 -3.11 18.64
C ASN A 333 -14.05 -3.34 19.70
N GLN A 334 -13.51 -2.25 20.24
CA GLN A 334 -12.44 -2.26 21.23
C GLN A 334 -12.80 -1.41 22.46
N PRO A 335 -12.24 -1.69 23.64
CA PRO A 335 -12.43 -0.82 24.80
C PRO A 335 -12.03 0.63 24.49
N ALA A 336 -12.89 1.58 24.86
CA ALA A 336 -12.61 3.01 24.63
C ALA A 336 -11.29 3.47 25.24
N THR A 337 -10.93 2.93 26.42
CA THR A 337 -9.63 3.19 27.07
C THR A 337 -8.44 2.79 26.19
N VAL A 338 -8.51 1.62 25.54
CA VAL A 338 -7.46 1.14 24.63
C VAL A 338 -7.34 2.06 23.42
N VAL A 339 -8.46 2.40 22.79
CA VAL A 339 -8.51 3.33 21.65
C VAL A 339 -7.97 4.69 22.02
N ASN A 340 -8.37 5.23 23.18
CA ASN A 340 -7.90 6.53 23.67
C ASN A 340 -6.40 6.57 23.90
N GLN A 341 -5.84 5.54 24.55
CA GLN A 341 -4.39 5.46 24.82
C GLN A 341 -3.57 5.46 23.53
N VAL A 342 -4.08 4.81 22.48
CA VAL A 342 -3.41 4.79 21.18
C VAL A 342 -3.51 6.15 20.48
N LEU A 343 -4.70 6.74 20.41
CA LEU A 343 -4.95 8.00 19.69
C LEU A 343 -4.23 9.18 20.29
N THR A 344 -4.26 9.27 21.64
CA THR A 344 -3.62 10.39 22.35
C THR A 344 -2.13 10.22 22.54
N GLY A 345 -1.62 8.99 22.39
CA GLY A 345 -0.22 8.67 22.67
C GLY A 345 0.13 8.60 24.17
N ARG A 346 -0.84 8.81 25.05
CA ARG A 346 -0.66 8.65 26.51
C ARG A 346 -1.13 7.26 26.94
N PHE A 347 -0.21 6.36 27.21
CA PHE A 347 -0.50 4.94 27.40
C PHE A 347 0.35 4.26 28.47
N ALA A 348 -0.22 3.23 29.11
CA ALA A 348 0.53 2.30 29.94
C ALA A 348 1.40 1.38 29.07
N ASP A 349 2.67 1.20 29.45
CA ASP A 349 3.60 0.35 28.71
C ASP A 349 3.52 -1.14 29.07
N GLY A 350 2.81 -1.47 30.17
CA GLY A 350 2.71 -2.84 30.71
C GLY A 350 3.85 -3.21 31.68
N LEU A 351 4.77 -2.27 31.97
CA LEU A 351 5.88 -2.45 32.92
C LEU A 351 5.78 -1.51 34.12
N GLY A 352 4.65 -0.84 34.31
CA GLY A 352 4.39 0.07 35.42
C GLY A 352 4.59 1.55 35.09
N HIS A 353 4.92 1.91 33.83
CA HIS A 353 5.10 3.29 33.42
C HIS A 353 3.95 3.77 32.52
N VAL A 354 3.64 5.06 32.60
CA VAL A 354 2.83 5.77 31.63
C VAL A 354 3.75 6.54 30.71
N ARG A 355 3.68 6.25 29.42
CA ARG A 355 4.42 6.98 28.38
C ARG A 355 3.54 8.02 27.73
N ASP A 356 4.15 9.11 27.26
CA ASP A 356 3.48 10.16 26.47
C ASP A 356 4.24 10.32 25.15
N VAL A 357 3.65 9.83 24.07
CA VAL A 357 4.21 9.82 22.72
C VAL A 357 3.07 10.15 21.75
N PRO A 358 2.74 11.45 21.55
CA PRO A 358 1.59 11.88 20.72
C PRO A 358 1.64 11.34 19.30
N ASP A 359 2.84 11.17 18.72
CA ASP A 359 3.05 10.69 17.37
C ASP A 359 3.14 9.15 17.29
N ARG A 360 2.73 8.44 18.37
CA ARG A 360 2.64 6.97 18.37
C ARG A 360 1.90 6.43 17.17
N ILE A 361 0.84 7.12 16.74
CA ILE A 361 0.14 6.93 15.48
C ILE A 361 -0.17 8.30 14.89
N ASP A 362 -0.07 8.45 13.58
CA ASP A 362 -0.43 9.67 12.90
C ASP A 362 -1.06 9.38 11.54
N PHE A 363 -1.77 10.36 10.97
CA PHE A 363 -2.68 10.19 9.84
C PHE A 363 -2.32 11.03 8.61
N ALA A 364 -1.02 11.36 8.45
CA ALA A 364 -0.53 12.08 7.28
C ALA A 364 -0.81 11.31 5.97
N PRO A 365 -1.61 11.86 5.02
CA PRO A 365 -2.12 11.07 3.90
C PRO A 365 -1.17 10.97 2.71
N TYR A 366 -0.07 11.72 2.67
CA TYR A 366 0.76 11.81 1.49
C TYR A 366 1.65 10.57 1.28
N PRO A 367 1.52 9.85 0.14
CA PRO A 367 2.28 8.64 -0.15
C PRO A 367 3.63 8.98 -0.78
N TYR A 368 4.66 9.29 0.02
CA TYR A 368 6.00 9.56 -0.52
C TYR A 368 6.54 8.39 -1.34
N PRO A 369 6.93 8.57 -2.62
CA PRO A 369 7.56 7.50 -3.40
C PRO A 369 8.82 6.94 -2.76
N ALA A 370 9.54 7.73 -1.97
CA ALA A 370 10.70 7.29 -1.20
C ALA A 370 10.39 6.17 -0.19
N MET A 371 9.19 6.17 0.40
CA MET A 371 8.72 5.08 1.28
C MET A 371 8.59 3.77 0.49
N ALA A 372 8.01 3.84 -0.72
CA ALA A 372 7.91 2.70 -1.62
C ALA A 372 9.29 2.17 -2.04
N VAL A 373 10.26 3.05 -2.31
CA VAL A 373 11.65 2.66 -2.61
C VAL A 373 12.27 1.89 -1.46
N TRP A 374 12.07 2.34 -0.21
CA TRP A 374 12.56 1.60 0.96
C TRP A 374 11.88 0.23 1.07
N ILE A 375 10.56 0.16 0.96
CA ILE A 375 9.81 -1.11 0.97
C ILE A 375 10.36 -2.08 -0.08
N LEU A 376 10.50 -1.62 -1.33
CA LEU A 376 11.07 -2.42 -2.43
C LEU A 376 12.49 -2.91 -2.12
N SER A 377 13.30 -2.07 -1.46
CA SER A 377 14.64 -2.44 -1.04
C SER A 377 14.62 -3.57 -0.01
N GLN A 378 13.72 -3.52 0.96
CA GLN A 378 13.58 -4.58 1.96
C GLN A 378 12.95 -5.86 1.38
N LEU A 379 11.98 -5.77 0.46
CA LEU A 379 11.48 -6.93 -0.26
C LEU A 379 12.61 -7.66 -1.02
N LYS A 380 13.53 -6.89 -1.61
CA LYS A 380 14.73 -7.44 -2.26
C LYS A 380 15.70 -8.06 -1.24
N ARG A 381 15.96 -7.37 -0.11
CA ARG A 381 16.87 -7.82 0.96
C ARG A 381 16.45 -9.17 1.54
N TRP A 382 15.17 -9.37 1.74
CA TRP A 382 14.61 -10.55 2.40
C TRP A 382 14.19 -11.66 1.42
N GLY A 383 14.56 -11.55 0.14
CA GLY A 383 14.34 -12.59 -0.85
C GLY A 383 12.91 -12.72 -1.38
N TYR A 384 12.03 -11.76 -1.11
CA TYR A 384 10.68 -11.74 -1.69
C TYR A 384 10.68 -11.41 -3.18
N VAL A 385 11.71 -10.70 -3.64
CA VAL A 385 11.90 -10.33 -5.05
C VAL A 385 13.31 -10.68 -5.50
N HIS A 386 13.44 -11.58 -6.49
CA HIS A 386 14.73 -12.00 -7.02
C HIS A 386 15.18 -11.19 -8.23
N ARG A 387 14.22 -10.72 -9.05
CA ARG A 387 14.52 -9.93 -10.27
C ARG A 387 15.14 -8.58 -9.95
N HIS A 388 15.76 -7.98 -10.98
CA HIS A 388 16.22 -6.59 -10.93
C HIS A 388 15.05 -5.65 -10.81
N LEU A 389 15.16 -4.62 -9.95
CA LEU A 389 14.13 -3.62 -9.72
C LEU A 389 14.57 -2.23 -10.21
N ARG A 390 13.68 -1.56 -10.92
CA ARG A 390 13.74 -0.12 -11.21
C ARG A 390 12.94 0.59 -10.09
N TYR A 391 13.59 0.77 -8.94
CA TYR A 391 12.95 1.16 -7.68
C TYR A 391 12.09 2.42 -7.81
N GLN A 392 12.66 3.49 -8.39
CA GLN A 392 11.98 4.79 -8.50
C GLN A 392 10.80 4.74 -9.49
N ASP A 393 10.93 3.96 -10.58
CA ASP A 393 9.87 3.85 -11.59
C ASP A 393 8.67 3.11 -11.00
N ILE A 394 8.91 1.97 -10.34
CA ILE A 394 7.85 1.20 -9.67
C ILE A 394 7.20 2.04 -8.56
N ALA A 395 8.01 2.74 -7.76
CA ALA A 395 7.51 3.59 -6.69
C ALA A 395 6.60 4.70 -7.20
N ARG A 396 6.99 5.41 -8.26
CA ARG A 396 6.20 6.49 -8.86
C ARG A 396 4.95 5.99 -9.59
N GLN A 397 5.01 4.79 -10.17
CA GLN A 397 3.89 4.19 -10.85
C GLN A 397 2.79 3.76 -9.87
N VAL A 398 3.17 3.17 -8.73
CA VAL A 398 2.23 2.57 -7.80
C VAL A 398 1.79 3.54 -6.70
N TYR A 399 2.67 4.44 -6.25
CA TYR A 399 2.31 5.46 -5.25
C TYR A 399 1.92 6.74 -5.97
N LEU A 400 0.60 7.04 -5.99
CA LEU A 400 0.01 8.16 -6.77
C LEU A 400 0.25 9.52 -6.07
N ALA A 401 1.51 9.82 -5.78
CA ALA A 401 1.92 11.00 -5.03
C ALA A 401 1.52 12.32 -5.71
N ALA A 402 1.56 12.37 -7.05
CA ALA A 402 1.15 13.54 -7.82
C ALA A 402 -0.36 13.82 -7.67
N ASP A 403 -1.17 12.74 -7.71
CA ASP A 403 -2.63 12.82 -7.53
C ASP A 403 -2.99 13.23 -6.10
N ALA A 404 -2.35 12.63 -5.10
CA ALA A 404 -2.53 13.00 -3.70
C ALA A 404 -2.15 14.47 -3.43
N ALA A 405 -1.03 14.95 -3.99
CA ALA A 405 -0.61 16.35 -3.85
C ALA A 405 -1.59 17.33 -4.51
N ARG A 406 -2.15 16.94 -5.66
CA ARG A 406 -3.18 17.74 -6.34
C ARG A 406 -4.45 17.82 -5.50
N MET A 407 -4.92 16.68 -4.96
CA MET A 407 -6.13 16.62 -4.14
C MET A 407 -5.98 17.36 -2.81
N LEU A 408 -4.80 17.32 -2.18
CA LEU A 408 -4.47 18.14 -1.01
C LEU A 408 -4.64 19.62 -1.32
N ARG A 409 -3.99 20.10 -2.40
CA ARG A 409 -4.11 21.51 -2.82
C ARG A 409 -5.54 21.92 -3.15
N ALA A 410 -6.29 21.09 -3.85
CA ALA A 410 -7.67 21.37 -4.22
C ALA A 410 -8.60 21.54 -3.00
N GLN A 411 -8.24 20.94 -1.88
CA GLN A 411 -8.94 21.03 -0.60
C GLN A 411 -8.36 22.10 0.34
N GLY A 412 -7.37 22.89 -0.11
CA GLY A 412 -6.76 23.95 0.68
C GLY A 412 -5.67 23.49 1.66
N TYR A 413 -5.28 22.21 1.59
CA TYR A 413 -4.17 21.70 2.40
C TYR A 413 -2.83 21.92 1.68
N ALA A 414 -1.80 22.23 2.46
CA ALA A 414 -0.45 22.33 1.93
C ALA A 414 0.09 20.92 1.61
N PRO A 415 0.43 20.61 0.34
CA PRO A 415 1.12 19.36 0.07
C PRO A 415 2.50 19.44 0.74
N PRO A 416 3.06 18.28 1.14
CA PRO A 416 4.40 18.24 1.70
C PRO A 416 5.40 18.91 0.75
N ALA A 417 6.47 19.49 1.33
CA ALA A 417 7.56 20.06 0.56
C ALA A 417 8.10 19.05 -0.47
N ALA A 418 8.55 19.54 -1.63
CA ALA A 418 9.12 18.68 -2.69
C ALA A 418 10.34 17.87 -2.22
N ARG A 419 10.99 18.31 -1.14
CA ARG A 419 12.09 17.58 -0.49
C ARG A 419 11.52 16.38 0.27
N VAL A 420 12.00 15.20 -0.10
CA VAL A 420 11.72 13.96 0.64
C VAL A 420 12.26 14.10 2.07
N PRO A 421 11.49 13.75 3.12
CA PRO A 421 11.99 13.73 4.48
C PRO A 421 13.25 12.86 4.60
N ASP A 422 14.16 13.24 5.50
CA ASP A 422 15.35 12.45 5.82
C ASP A 422 14.94 11.22 6.63
N PHE A 423 14.65 10.12 5.94
CA PHE A 423 14.27 8.87 6.60
C PHE A 423 15.47 8.27 7.33
N ARG A 424 15.35 8.20 8.66
CA ARG A 424 16.31 7.53 9.52
C ARG A 424 15.69 6.24 10.07
N ILE A 425 16.31 5.11 9.73
CA ILE A 425 15.87 3.80 10.18
C ILE A 425 16.93 3.23 11.13
N MET A 426 16.59 3.09 12.40
CA MET A 426 17.55 2.68 13.45
C MET A 426 18.86 3.49 13.38
N GLY A 427 18.73 4.81 13.21
CA GLY A 427 19.87 5.74 13.11
C GLY A 427 20.57 5.80 11.75
N ARG A 428 20.24 4.96 10.78
CA ARG A 428 20.81 4.96 9.43
C ARG A 428 19.96 5.80 8.49
N THR A 429 20.56 6.77 7.80
CA THR A 429 19.88 7.56 6.78
C THR A 429 19.63 6.72 5.54
N PHE A 430 18.41 6.76 5.03
CA PHE A 430 18.03 6.13 3.77
C PHE A 430 17.99 7.16 2.63
N ASP A 431 18.84 6.96 1.63
CA ASP A 431 18.81 7.74 0.39
C ASP A 431 18.01 6.97 -0.68
N PRO A 432 16.80 7.44 -1.05
CA PRO A 432 15.97 6.77 -2.05
C PRO A 432 16.59 6.80 -3.45
N ALA A 433 17.55 7.69 -3.74
CA ALA A 433 18.26 7.70 -5.01
C ALA A 433 19.28 6.54 -5.11
N ARG A 434 19.76 6.02 -3.97
CA ARG A 434 20.81 5.00 -3.91
C ARG A 434 20.41 3.77 -3.07
N PRO A 435 19.26 3.10 -3.35
CA PRO A 435 18.76 1.99 -2.54
C PRO A 435 19.71 0.78 -2.50
N ARG A 436 20.51 0.56 -3.56
CA ARG A 436 21.50 -0.53 -3.61
C ARG A 436 22.69 -0.27 -2.68
N ALA A 437 23.18 0.97 -2.61
CA ALA A 437 24.24 1.35 -1.71
C ALA A 437 23.78 1.21 -0.24
N TYR A 438 22.52 1.59 0.04
CA TYR A 438 21.92 1.36 1.36
C TYR A 438 21.87 -0.13 1.72
N LEU A 439 21.47 -1.00 0.79
CA LEU A 439 21.45 -2.46 1.03
C LEU A 439 22.85 -3.02 1.27
N ALA A 440 23.87 -2.56 0.53
CA ALA A 440 25.26 -2.96 0.72
C ALA A 440 25.74 -2.59 2.13
N SER A 441 25.47 -1.37 2.60
CA SER A 441 25.84 -0.93 3.96
C SER A 441 25.21 -1.76 5.09
N LEU A 442 24.08 -2.43 4.82
CA LEU A 442 23.42 -3.32 5.78
C LEU A 442 24.04 -4.73 5.80
N ALA A 443 24.75 -5.13 4.75
CA ALA A 443 25.46 -6.40 4.68
C ALA A 443 26.79 -6.35 5.43
N ASP A 444 27.51 -5.22 5.33
CA ASP A 444 28.83 -5.02 5.96
C ASP A 444 28.74 -4.97 7.49
N GLY A 445 27.59 -4.60 8.06
CA GLY A 445 27.36 -4.60 9.51
C GLY A 445 27.15 -5.97 10.15
N ARG A 446 27.24 -7.08 9.38
CA ARG A 446 27.10 -8.45 9.87
C ARG A 446 28.43 -9.19 10.07
N ARG A 447 29.59 -8.47 9.99
CA ARG A 447 30.91 -9.02 10.27
C ARG A 447 31.35 -8.77 11.71
#